data_68ff224d51c9e4565e514837eb0c008e
#
_entry.id   68ff224d51c9e4565e514837eb0c008e
#
_cell.length_a   1.000
_cell.length_b   1.000
_cell.length_c   1.000
_cell.angle_alpha   90.00
_cell.angle_beta   90.00
_cell.angle_gamma   90.00
#
_symmetry.space_group_name_H-M   'P 1'
#
loop_
_entity.id
_entity.type
_entity.pdbx_description
1 polymer ?
#
loop_
_entity_poly.entity_id
_entity_poly.type
_entity_poly.pdbx_seq_one_letter_code
_entity_poly.pdbx_strand_id
1 'polypeptide(L)'
;FVFCILFLAQIPRLGRWLVKRYQSDQIEFKMRFILLVLLTMVLLSKQASIHVSLFAFFVGIFFSEFMEEDKELVSKLKSLVFGLMAPIFFFKAGLYVRLISFKWSMLPYVLFLGIVAYLAKFLGTYYSARKFLPQKVAKFAGLIFNVRLSFGIIAATFGLESGILRQEMFLTMIFIVVGASIVTSFLISHSAKSDVPVAENPLQD
;
A
#
# COMPACT_ATOMS: atom_id res chain seq x y z
N PHE A 1 20.74 -13.46 3.12
CA PHE A 1 19.58 -13.28 4.00
C PHE A 1 20.01 -12.74 5.37
N VAL A 2 20.87 -13.47 6.09
CA VAL A 2 21.38 -13.07 7.43
C VAL A 2 22.05 -11.70 7.41
N PHE A 3 22.86 -11.41 6.39
CA PHE A 3 23.52 -10.12 6.23
C PHE A 3 22.52 -8.96 6.07
N CYS A 4 21.43 -9.16 5.33
CA CYS A 4 20.39 -8.15 5.17
C CYS A 4 19.65 -7.88 6.49
N ILE A 5 19.36 -8.93 7.27
CA ILE A 5 18.71 -8.81 8.58
C ILE A 5 19.65 -8.07 9.56
N LEU A 6 20.93 -8.42 9.60
CA LEU A 6 21.93 -7.75 10.42
C LEU A 6 22.10 -6.27 10.02
N PHE A 7 22.09 -5.99 8.72
CA PHE A 7 22.15 -4.62 8.21
C PHE A 7 20.91 -3.81 8.62
N LEU A 8 19.71 -4.39 8.46
CA LEU A 8 18.45 -3.78 8.91
C LEU A 8 18.45 -3.48 10.42
N ALA A 9 18.94 -4.39 11.23
CA ALA A 9 19.05 -4.20 12.69
C ALA A 9 20.05 -3.10 13.11
N GLN A 10 21.01 -2.77 12.24
CA GLN A 10 21.98 -1.69 12.49
C GLN A 10 21.46 -0.29 12.10
N ILE A 11 20.47 -0.21 11.22
CA ILE A 11 19.92 1.06 10.71
C ILE A 11 19.42 1.99 11.82
N PRO A 12 18.64 1.54 12.84
CA PRO A 12 18.19 2.43 13.91
C PRO A 12 19.33 2.96 14.78
N ARG A 13 20.38 2.15 14.99
CA ARG A 13 21.57 2.58 15.74
C ARG A 13 22.37 3.63 14.98
N LEU A 14 22.57 3.40 13.69
CA LEU A 14 23.27 4.32 12.79
C LEU A 14 22.48 5.64 12.64
N GLY A 15 21.15 5.58 12.49
CA GLY A 15 20.28 6.74 12.40
C GLY A 15 20.35 7.61 13.66
N ARG A 16 20.24 7.01 14.86
CA ARG A 16 20.35 7.73 16.13
C ARG A 16 21.73 8.37 16.34
N TRP A 17 22.80 7.66 15.97
CA TRP A 17 24.17 8.19 16.06
C TRP A 17 24.38 9.38 15.11
N LEU A 18 23.91 9.27 13.87
CA LEU A 18 24.02 10.33 12.85
C LEU A 18 23.23 11.58 13.25
N VAL A 19 22.00 11.43 13.73
CA VAL A 19 21.15 12.56 14.17
C VAL A 19 21.76 13.30 15.36
N LYS A 20 22.39 12.59 16.31
CA LYS A 20 23.11 13.23 17.43
C LYS A 20 24.33 14.04 17.00
N ARG A 21 24.95 13.69 15.87
CA ARG A 21 26.20 14.32 15.42
C ARG A 21 25.96 15.54 14.50
N TYR A 22 24.81 15.61 13.82
CA TYR A 22 24.49 16.68 12.86
C TYR A 22 23.29 17.50 13.37
N GLN A 23 23.58 18.60 14.09
CA GLN A 23 22.55 19.41 14.78
C GLN A 23 21.87 20.49 13.90
N SER A 24 22.29 20.76 12.67
CA SER A 24 21.92 22.01 12.02
C SER A 24 20.72 21.97 11.05
N ASP A 25 20.33 20.84 10.47
CA ASP A 25 19.10 20.74 9.64
C ASP A 25 18.51 19.32 9.73
N GLN A 26 17.96 19.03 10.91
CA GLN A 26 17.62 17.67 11.31
C GLN A 26 16.63 16.99 10.37
N ILE A 27 15.65 17.71 9.83
CA ILE A 27 14.55 17.10 9.06
C ILE A 27 14.99 16.73 7.66
N GLU A 28 15.68 17.63 6.95
CA GLU A 28 16.18 17.35 5.61
C GLU A 28 17.26 16.26 5.62
N PHE A 29 18.12 16.25 6.63
CA PHE A 29 19.11 15.21 6.80
C PHE A 29 18.46 13.85 7.05
N LYS A 30 17.46 13.76 7.94
CA LYS A 30 16.69 12.53 8.20
C LYS A 30 16.02 12.03 6.93
N MET A 31 15.41 12.92 6.15
CA MET A 31 14.76 12.57 4.88
C MET A 31 15.75 12.02 3.86
N ARG A 32 16.91 12.68 3.69
CA ARG A 32 18.00 12.20 2.80
C ARG A 32 18.53 10.84 3.25
N PHE A 33 18.70 10.65 4.56
CA PHE A 33 19.14 9.37 5.12
C PHE A 33 18.15 8.24 4.83
N ILE A 34 16.83 8.45 5.02
CA ILE A 34 15.79 7.47 4.71
C ILE A 34 15.84 7.11 3.22
N LEU A 35 15.91 8.10 2.33
CA LEU A 35 16.00 7.87 0.89
C LEU A 35 17.27 7.10 0.51
N LEU A 36 18.40 7.42 1.13
CA LEU A 36 19.67 6.70 0.91
C LEU A 36 19.55 5.24 1.34
N VAL A 37 18.95 4.97 2.50
CA VAL A 37 18.71 3.60 2.97
C VAL A 37 17.79 2.85 2.02
N LEU A 38 16.69 3.47 1.55
CA LEU A 38 15.79 2.86 0.58
C LEU A 38 16.51 2.54 -0.74
N LEU A 39 17.32 3.46 -1.26
CA LEU A 39 18.12 3.23 -2.48
C LEU A 39 19.13 2.09 -2.30
N THR A 40 19.81 2.06 -1.16
CA THR A 40 20.73 0.96 -0.82
C THR A 40 20.00 -0.38 -0.78
N MET A 41 18.79 -0.41 -0.22
CA MET A 41 17.95 -1.62 -0.19
C MET A 41 17.52 -2.07 -1.59
N VAL A 42 17.26 -1.14 -2.52
CA VAL A 42 17.00 -1.46 -3.93
C VAL A 42 18.20 -2.20 -4.55
N LEU A 43 19.42 -1.76 -4.29
CA LEU A 43 20.62 -2.41 -4.81
C LEU A 43 20.85 -3.79 -4.19
N LEU A 44 20.68 -3.90 -2.87
CA LEU A 44 20.83 -5.18 -2.16
C LEU A 44 19.77 -6.20 -2.54
N SER A 45 18.53 -5.77 -2.81
CA SER A 45 17.43 -6.66 -3.21
C SER A 45 17.72 -7.41 -4.51
N LYS A 46 18.38 -6.73 -5.46
CA LYS A 46 18.78 -7.34 -6.74
C LYS A 46 19.79 -8.48 -6.54
N GLN A 47 20.71 -8.32 -5.60
CA GLN A 47 21.72 -9.35 -5.30
C GLN A 47 21.13 -10.52 -4.50
N ALA A 48 20.14 -10.23 -3.63
CA ALA A 48 19.54 -11.23 -2.76
C ALA A 48 18.38 -12.02 -3.42
N SER A 49 18.01 -11.70 -4.67
CA SER A 49 16.84 -12.28 -5.36
C SER A 49 15.53 -12.12 -4.56
N ILE A 50 15.43 -11.07 -3.75
CA ILE A 50 14.27 -10.75 -2.93
C ILE A 50 13.63 -9.49 -3.49
N HIS A 51 12.29 -9.48 -3.51
CA HIS A 51 11.57 -8.32 -4.05
C HIS A 51 11.78 -7.06 -3.21
N VAL A 52 12.11 -5.95 -3.89
CA VAL A 52 12.40 -4.63 -3.30
C VAL A 52 11.31 -4.17 -2.33
N SER A 53 10.04 -4.45 -2.64
CA SER A 53 8.90 -4.04 -1.80
C SER A 53 8.92 -4.65 -0.41
N LEU A 54 9.42 -5.90 -0.26
CA LEU A 54 9.58 -6.53 1.05
C LEU A 54 10.65 -5.84 1.88
N PHE A 55 11.79 -5.51 1.27
CA PHE A 55 12.83 -4.74 1.96
C PHE A 55 12.33 -3.36 2.36
N ALA A 56 11.66 -2.64 1.45
CA ALA A 56 11.09 -1.32 1.74
C ALA A 56 10.08 -1.38 2.90
N PHE A 57 9.26 -2.44 2.96
CA PHE A 57 8.32 -2.66 4.06
C PHE A 57 9.04 -2.86 5.40
N PHE A 58 10.06 -3.72 5.45
CA PHE A 58 10.84 -3.92 6.68
C PHE A 58 11.56 -2.65 7.11
N VAL A 59 12.17 -1.94 6.17
CA VAL A 59 12.78 -0.62 6.44
C VAL A 59 11.74 0.33 7.05
N GLY A 60 10.52 0.36 6.50
CA GLY A 60 9.41 1.17 7.03
C GLY A 60 9.06 0.82 8.48
N ILE A 61 9.00 -0.47 8.83
CA ILE A 61 8.76 -0.92 10.22
C ILE A 61 9.87 -0.41 11.15
N PHE A 62 11.14 -0.57 10.77
CA PHE A 62 12.27 -0.10 11.59
C PHE A 62 12.31 1.41 11.75
N PHE A 63 11.92 2.15 10.71
CA PHE A 63 11.84 3.61 10.80
C PHE A 63 10.59 4.12 11.50
N SER A 64 9.51 3.34 11.63
CA SER A 64 8.27 3.80 12.26
C SER A 64 8.50 4.25 13.70
N GLU A 65 9.25 3.48 14.47
CA GLU A 65 9.63 3.82 15.86
C GLU A 65 10.42 5.13 15.93
N PHE A 66 11.29 5.37 14.95
CA PHE A 66 12.11 6.58 14.86
C PHE A 66 11.32 7.81 14.38
N MET A 67 10.23 7.59 13.62
CA MET A 67 9.40 8.65 13.04
C MET A 67 8.24 9.10 13.94
N GLU A 68 7.84 8.30 14.95
CA GLU A 68 6.71 8.63 15.81
C GLU A 68 6.85 9.99 16.49
N GLU A 69 8.09 10.37 16.82
CA GLU A 69 8.39 11.64 17.50
C GLU A 69 8.45 12.84 16.54
N ASP A 70 8.55 12.61 15.21
CA ASP A 70 8.83 13.67 14.24
C ASP A 70 7.70 13.83 13.22
N LYS A 71 6.60 14.49 13.63
CA LYS A 71 5.42 14.72 12.79
C LYS A 71 5.71 15.49 11.51
N GLU A 72 6.69 16.38 11.52
CA GLU A 72 7.06 17.19 10.34
C GLU A 72 7.77 16.32 9.30
N LEU A 73 8.70 15.45 9.72
CA LEU A 73 9.36 14.48 8.84
C LEU A 73 8.33 13.57 8.18
N VAL A 74 7.38 13.03 8.96
CA VAL A 74 6.29 12.18 8.44
C VAL A 74 5.45 12.93 7.42
N SER A 75 5.12 14.20 7.67
CA SER A 75 4.35 15.03 6.74
C SER A 75 5.11 15.27 5.42
N LYS A 76 6.40 15.60 5.48
CA LYS A 76 7.25 15.78 4.28
C LYS A 76 7.39 14.48 3.48
N LEU A 77 7.59 13.33 4.15
CA LEU A 77 7.64 12.03 3.50
C LEU A 77 6.31 11.65 2.84
N LYS A 78 5.18 11.90 3.51
CA LYS A 78 3.86 11.70 2.92
C LYS A 78 3.66 12.55 1.67
N SER A 79 4.05 13.83 1.72
CA SER A 79 3.96 14.74 0.57
C SER A 79 4.80 14.24 -0.61
N LEU A 80 6.03 13.77 -0.36
CA LEU A 80 6.89 13.19 -1.39
C LEU A 80 6.27 11.92 -2.00
N VAL A 81 5.79 11.01 -1.15
CA VAL A 81 5.22 9.74 -1.58
C VAL A 81 3.93 9.95 -2.37
N PHE A 82 2.98 10.69 -1.83
CA PHE A 82 1.68 10.88 -2.49
C PHE A 82 1.71 11.92 -3.60
N GLY A 83 2.56 12.95 -3.50
CA GLY A 83 2.66 14.01 -4.51
C GLY A 83 3.51 13.61 -5.73
N LEU A 84 4.51 12.76 -5.55
CA LEU A 84 5.45 12.41 -6.63
C LEU A 84 5.52 10.91 -6.91
N MET A 85 5.81 10.09 -5.90
CA MET A 85 6.09 8.66 -6.11
C MET A 85 4.85 7.87 -6.53
N ALA A 86 3.69 8.14 -5.93
CA ALA A 86 2.46 7.43 -6.25
C ALA A 86 1.98 7.70 -7.68
N PRO A 87 1.93 8.94 -8.20
CA PRO A 87 1.62 9.20 -9.60
C PRO A 87 2.56 8.49 -10.57
N ILE A 88 3.88 8.52 -10.31
CA ILE A 88 4.87 7.81 -11.14
C ILE A 88 4.63 6.30 -11.12
N PHE A 89 4.33 5.73 -9.94
CA PHE A 89 4.03 4.31 -9.80
C PHE A 89 2.77 3.91 -10.60
N PHE A 90 1.68 4.67 -10.47
CA PHE A 90 0.45 4.36 -11.21
C PHE A 90 0.61 4.56 -12.72
N PHE A 91 1.38 5.57 -13.14
CA PHE A 91 1.72 5.76 -14.53
C PHE A 91 2.50 4.57 -15.11
N LYS A 92 3.57 4.13 -14.39
CA LYS A 92 4.34 2.93 -14.76
C LYS A 92 3.44 1.69 -14.84
N ALA A 93 2.59 1.46 -13.84
CA ALA A 93 1.67 0.33 -13.83
C ALA A 93 0.70 0.38 -15.03
N GLY A 94 0.22 1.57 -15.38
CA GLY A 94 -0.63 1.78 -16.55
C GLY A 94 0.05 1.43 -17.88
N LEU A 95 1.36 1.67 -18.01
CA LEU A 95 2.12 1.31 -19.22
C LEU A 95 2.20 -0.21 -19.46
N TYR A 96 2.10 -1.01 -18.40
CA TYR A 96 2.02 -2.48 -18.53
C TYR A 96 0.64 -2.96 -19.02
N VAL A 97 -0.39 -2.13 -18.96
CA VAL A 97 -1.77 -2.48 -19.37
C VAL A 97 -1.88 -2.46 -20.89
N ARG A 98 -1.69 -3.61 -21.51
CA ARG A 98 -1.88 -3.77 -22.98
C ARG A 98 -3.31 -4.21 -23.25
N LEU A 99 -4.23 -3.28 -23.43
CA LEU A 99 -5.66 -3.55 -23.67
C LEU A 99 -5.90 -4.43 -24.90
N ILE A 100 -5.03 -4.38 -25.91
CA ILE A 100 -5.08 -5.23 -27.11
C ILE A 100 -4.97 -6.72 -26.76
N SER A 101 -4.30 -7.06 -25.66
CA SER A 101 -4.17 -8.44 -25.19
C SER A 101 -5.40 -8.96 -24.45
N PHE A 102 -6.40 -8.10 -24.22
CA PHE A 102 -7.63 -8.49 -23.53
C PHE A 102 -8.60 -9.16 -24.50
N LYS A 103 -8.89 -10.43 -24.23
CA LYS A 103 -9.89 -11.19 -24.99
C LYS A 103 -11.25 -11.02 -24.36
N TRP A 104 -12.23 -10.55 -25.07
CA TRP A 104 -13.61 -10.39 -24.59
C TRP A 104 -14.23 -11.67 -24.03
N SER A 105 -13.77 -12.84 -24.50
CA SER A 105 -14.15 -14.14 -23.97
C SER A 105 -13.73 -14.34 -22.50
N MET A 106 -12.79 -13.56 -21.98
CA MET A 106 -12.36 -13.61 -20.59
C MET A 106 -13.24 -12.79 -19.64
N LEU A 107 -14.10 -11.92 -20.17
CA LEU A 107 -14.93 -11.02 -19.37
C LEU A 107 -15.82 -11.75 -18.34
N PRO A 108 -16.54 -12.84 -18.69
CA PRO A 108 -17.33 -13.60 -17.71
C PRO A 108 -16.47 -14.17 -16.59
N TYR A 109 -15.26 -14.61 -16.92
CA TYR A 109 -14.31 -15.16 -15.95
C TYR A 109 -13.78 -14.08 -15.00
N VAL A 110 -13.42 -12.91 -15.52
CA VAL A 110 -13.00 -11.73 -14.73
C VAL A 110 -14.11 -11.31 -13.77
N LEU A 111 -15.35 -11.23 -14.26
CA LEU A 111 -16.50 -10.86 -13.43
C LEU A 111 -16.77 -11.90 -12.34
N PHE A 112 -16.77 -13.19 -12.68
CA PHE A 112 -16.96 -14.25 -11.71
C PHE A 112 -15.90 -14.23 -10.60
N LEU A 113 -14.62 -14.20 -10.97
CA LEU A 113 -13.52 -14.13 -10.00
C LEU A 113 -13.58 -12.84 -9.17
N GLY A 114 -13.89 -11.72 -9.80
CA GLY A 114 -14.02 -10.43 -9.13
C GLY A 114 -15.12 -10.43 -8.08
N ILE A 115 -16.29 -10.96 -8.42
CA ILE A 115 -17.44 -11.08 -7.49
C ILE A 115 -17.08 -12.02 -6.33
N VAL A 116 -16.53 -13.21 -6.62
CA VAL A 116 -16.13 -14.17 -5.59
C VAL A 116 -15.09 -13.58 -4.65
N ALA A 117 -14.03 -12.96 -5.18
CA ALA A 117 -12.97 -12.34 -4.39
C ALA A 117 -13.51 -11.19 -3.53
N TYR A 118 -14.40 -10.35 -4.11
CA TYR A 118 -15.03 -9.23 -3.42
C TYR A 118 -15.91 -9.71 -2.27
N LEU A 119 -16.81 -10.66 -2.53
CA LEU A 119 -17.72 -11.20 -1.53
C LEU A 119 -16.99 -11.95 -0.43
N ALA A 120 -16.04 -12.82 -0.77
CA ALA A 120 -15.27 -13.58 0.21
C ALA A 120 -14.56 -12.65 1.20
N LYS A 121 -13.97 -11.57 0.69
CA LYS A 121 -13.28 -10.60 1.53
C LYS A 121 -14.22 -9.74 2.35
N PHE A 122 -15.31 -9.25 1.73
CA PHE A 122 -16.34 -8.49 2.43
C PHE A 122 -16.94 -9.29 3.58
N LEU A 123 -17.38 -10.53 3.31
CA LEU A 123 -17.97 -11.41 4.31
C LEU A 123 -16.97 -11.76 5.41
N GLY A 124 -15.75 -12.11 5.06
CA GLY A 124 -14.69 -12.42 6.04
C GLY A 124 -14.45 -11.24 7.00
N THR A 125 -14.30 -10.03 6.46
CA THR A 125 -14.11 -8.83 7.28
C THR A 125 -15.37 -8.49 8.08
N TYR A 126 -16.54 -8.56 7.46
CA TYR A 126 -17.81 -8.27 8.12
C TYR A 126 -18.06 -9.19 9.32
N TYR A 127 -17.97 -10.51 9.14
CA TYR A 127 -18.21 -11.46 10.22
C TYR A 127 -17.16 -11.36 11.34
N SER A 128 -15.91 -11.10 11.00
CA SER A 128 -14.86 -10.86 12.00
C SER A 128 -15.11 -9.59 12.80
N ALA A 129 -15.42 -8.49 12.13
CA ALA A 129 -15.70 -7.21 12.76
C ALA A 129 -17.01 -7.23 13.58
N ARG A 130 -18.01 -7.98 13.13
CA ARG A 130 -19.33 -8.09 13.77
C ARG A 130 -19.25 -8.66 15.19
N LYS A 131 -18.20 -9.43 15.50
CA LYS A 131 -17.99 -9.97 16.85
C LYS A 131 -17.65 -8.89 17.88
N PHE A 132 -17.09 -7.76 17.45
CA PHE A 132 -16.56 -6.71 18.32
C PHE A 132 -17.21 -5.34 18.10
N LEU A 133 -17.88 -5.14 16.96
CA LEU A 133 -18.41 -3.85 16.53
C LEU A 133 -19.90 -3.91 16.20
N PRO A 134 -20.63 -2.78 16.34
CA PRO A 134 -22.01 -2.66 15.89
C PRO A 134 -22.16 -2.96 14.41
N GLN A 135 -23.32 -3.44 13.99
CA GLN A 135 -23.59 -3.89 12.62
C GLN A 135 -23.25 -2.86 11.55
N LYS A 136 -23.56 -1.59 11.77
CA LYS A 136 -23.27 -0.49 10.83
C LYS A 136 -21.77 -0.31 10.62
N VAL A 137 -21.00 -0.28 11.72
CA VAL A 137 -19.56 -0.14 11.70
C VAL A 137 -18.87 -1.37 11.08
N ALA A 138 -19.36 -2.58 11.37
CA ALA A 138 -18.86 -3.81 10.78
C ALA A 138 -19.06 -3.86 9.25
N LYS A 139 -20.23 -3.41 8.74
CA LYS A 139 -20.49 -3.27 7.29
C LYS A 139 -19.52 -2.27 6.66
N PHE A 140 -19.34 -1.11 7.27
CA PHE A 140 -18.43 -0.08 6.79
C PHE A 140 -16.98 -0.57 6.76
N ALA A 141 -16.53 -1.27 7.80
CA ALA A 141 -15.22 -1.92 7.83
C ALA A 141 -15.07 -2.92 6.69
N GLY A 142 -16.08 -3.78 6.44
CA GLY A 142 -16.09 -4.73 5.32
C GLY A 142 -15.92 -4.05 3.96
N LEU A 143 -16.55 -2.90 3.76
CA LEU A 143 -16.38 -2.10 2.53
C LEU A 143 -14.98 -1.51 2.44
N ILE A 144 -14.50 -0.78 3.44
CA ILE A 144 -13.19 -0.12 3.41
C ILE A 144 -12.06 -1.11 3.16
N PHE A 145 -12.10 -2.27 3.80
CA PHE A 145 -11.06 -3.29 3.60
C PHE A 145 -11.04 -3.88 2.18
N ASN A 146 -12.06 -3.67 1.37
CA ASN A 146 -12.04 -4.06 -0.04
C ASN A 146 -11.26 -3.10 -0.94
N VAL A 147 -10.98 -1.87 -0.49
CA VAL A 147 -10.14 -0.92 -1.24
C VAL A 147 -8.67 -1.33 -1.11
N ARG A 148 -8.14 -2.00 -2.14
CA ARG A 148 -6.74 -2.46 -2.18
C ARG A 148 -6.04 -2.08 -3.47
N LEU A 149 -6.32 -0.89 -3.98
CA LEU A 149 -5.80 -0.47 -5.28
C LEU A 149 -4.28 -0.61 -5.37
N SER A 150 -3.55 0.00 -4.44
CA SER A 150 -2.08 0.03 -4.47
C SER A 150 -1.46 -1.36 -4.32
N PHE A 151 -1.85 -2.12 -3.29
CA PHE A 151 -1.29 -3.46 -3.06
C PHE A 151 -1.66 -4.46 -4.16
N GLY A 152 -2.88 -4.37 -4.70
CA GLY A 152 -3.31 -5.22 -5.80
C GLY A 152 -2.50 -4.97 -7.07
N ILE A 153 -2.23 -3.70 -7.40
CA ILE A 153 -1.40 -3.32 -8.54
C ILE A 153 0.06 -3.72 -8.32
N ILE A 154 0.62 -3.52 -7.10
CA ILE A 154 1.98 -3.96 -6.76
C ILE A 154 2.13 -5.46 -6.95
N ALA A 155 1.20 -6.26 -6.41
CA ALA A 155 1.23 -7.71 -6.53
C ALA A 155 1.12 -8.18 -7.99
N ALA A 156 0.23 -7.57 -8.76
CA ALA A 156 0.06 -7.89 -10.18
C ALA A 156 1.29 -7.53 -11.00
N THR A 157 1.87 -6.33 -10.82
CA THR A 157 3.09 -5.90 -11.54
C THR A 157 4.28 -6.77 -11.17
N PHE A 158 4.44 -7.12 -9.89
CA PHE A 158 5.47 -8.06 -9.47
C PHE A 158 5.31 -9.42 -10.11
N GLY A 159 4.09 -9.97 -10.11
CA GLY A 159 3.83 -11.26 -10.74
C GLY A 159 4.13 -11.27 -12.24
N LEU A 160 3.87 -10.15 -12.94
CA LEU A 160 4.21 -9.98 -14.34
C LEU A 160 5.72 -9.85 -14.56
N GLU A 161 6.40 -8.98 -13.80
CA GLU A 161 7.84 -8.76 -13.91
C GLU A 161 8.66 -10.01 -13.55
N SER A 162 8.19 -10.81 -12.61
CA SER A 162 8.81 -12.08 -12.23
C SER A 162 8.49 -13.24 -13.17
N GLY A 163 7.69 -13.03 -14.21
CA GLY A 163 7.29 -14.09 -15.16
C GLY A 163 6.31 -15.12 -14.59
N ILE A 164 5.79 -14.91 -13.36
CA ILE A 164 4.80 -15.78 -12.72
C ILE A 164 3.43 -15.62 -13.38
N LEU A 165 3.07 -14.37 -13.70
CA LEU A 165 1.81 -14.03 -14.36
C LEU A 165 2.03 -13.77 -15.85
N ARG A 166 1.17 -14.37 -16.69
CA ARG A 166 1.06 -13.98 -18.09
C ARG A 166 0.33 -12.64 -18.21
N GLN A 167 0.50 -11.96 -19.32
CA GLN A 167 -0.13 -10.67 -19.60
C GLN A 167 -1.66 -10.69 -19.43
N GLU A 168 -2.31 -11.78 -19.83
CA GLU A 168 -3.76 -11.95 -19.70
C GLU A 168 -4.20 -12.02 -18.23
N MET A 169 -3.45 -12.74 -17.37
CA MET A 169 -3.71 -12.84 -15.92
C MET A 169 -3.44 -11.52 -15.21
N PHE A 170 -2.38 -10.81 -15.62
CA PHE A 170 -2.09 -9.47 -15.12
C PHE A 170 -3.27 -8.51 -15.39
N LEU A 171 -3.78 -8.47 -16.62
CA LEU A 171 -4.93 -7.66 -16.99
C LEU A 171 -6.16 -8.03 -16.17
N THR A 172 -6.43 -9.32 -16.02
CA THR A 172 -7.54 -9.82 -15.18
C THR A 172 -7.43 -9.31 -13.75
N MET A 173 -6.25 -9.40 -13.12
CA MET A 173 -6.02 -8.88 -11.77
C MET A 173 -6.21 -7.37 -11.69
N ILE A 174 -5.70 -6.61 -12.65
CA ILE A 174 -5.87 -5.15 -12.68
C ILE A 174 -7.36 -4.79 -12.78
N PHE A 175 -8.13 -5.41 -13.67
CA PHE A 175 -9.56 -5.15 -13.81
C PHE A 175 -10.34 -5.49 -12.53
N ILE A 176 -10.03 -6.61 -11.87
CA ILE A 176 -10.65 -6.99 -10.60
C ILE A 176 -10.34 -5.96 -9.51
N VAL A 177 -9.08 -5.55 -9.37
CA VAL A 177 -8.63 -4.62 -8.32
C VAL A 177 -9.21 -3.22 -8.53
N VAL A 178 -9.15 -2.71 -9.76
CA VAL A 178 -9.70 -1.39 -10.11
C VAL A 178 -11.22 -1.41 -9.99
N GLY A 179 -11.88 -2.42 -10.55
CA GLY A 179 -13.33 -2.59 -10.46
C GLY A 179 -13.84 -2.68 -9.03
N ALA A 180 -13.19 -3.49 -8.19
CA ALA A 180 -13.53 -3.60 -6.77
C ALA A 180 -13.38 -2.25 -6.04
N SER A 181 -12.33 -1.49 -6.35
CA SER A 181 -12.10 -0.17 -5.73
C SER A 181 -13.15 0.84 -6.15
N ILE A 182 -13.55 0.87 -7.42
CA ILE A 182 -14.62 1.75 -7.93
C ILE A 182 -15.95 1.41 -7.27
N VAL A 183 -16.34 0.12 -7.28
CA VAL A 183 -17.59 -0.35 -6.66
C VAL A 183 -17.62 0.01 -5.18
N THR A 184 -16.53 -0.23 -4.46
CA THR A 184 -16.44 0.08 -3.04
C THR A 184 -16.54 1.58 -2.77
N SER A 185 -15.86 2.41 -3.55
CA SER A 185 -15.93 3.87 -3.41
C SER A 185 -17.35 4.39 -3.61
N PHE A 186 -18.07 3.84 -4.59
CA PHE A 186 -19.46 4.17 -4.83
C PHE A 186 -20.38 3.74 -3.67
N LEU A 187 -20.21 2.52 -3.16
CA LEU A 187 -20.98 2.01 -2.02
C LEU A 187 -20.72 2.79 -0.73
N ILE A 188 -19.48 3.18 -0.47
CA ILE A 188 -19.12 4.01 0.68
C ILE A 188 -19.75 5.38 0.55
N SER A 189 -19.66 6.03 -0.61
CA SER A 189 -20.27 7.34 -0.85
C SER A 189 -21.79 7.32 -0.63
N HIS A 190 -22.45 6.24 -0.99
CA HIS A 190 -23.89 6.07 -0.78
C HIS A 190 -24.23 5.79 0.70
N SER A 191 -23.46 4.92 1.37
CA SER A 191 -23.66 4.61 2.80
C SER A 191 -23.33 5.79 3.72
N ALA A 192 -22.33 6.60 3.39
CA ALA A 192 -21.95 7.77 4.19
C ALA A 192 -23.05 8.85 4.21
N LYS A 193 -23.85 8.94 3.16
CA LYS A 193 -24.99 9.85 3.11
C LYS A 193 -26.17 9.43 4.00
N SER A 194 -26.27 8.16 4.33
CA SER A 194 -27.44 7.62 5.04
C SER A 194 -27.19 7.26 6.51
N ASP A 195 -25.94 6.99 6.95
CA ASP A 195 -25.75 6.23 8.20
C ASP A 195 -24.52 6.57 9.05
N VAL A 196 -23.64 7.48 8.65
CA VAL A 196 -22.52 7.87 9.51
C VAL A 196 -22.93 9.10 10.31
N PRO A 197 -23.12 8.99 11.65
CA PRO A 197 -23.14 10.18 12.48
C PRO A 197 -21.76 10.82 12.29
N VAL A 198 -21.75 12.03 11.76
CA VAL A 198 -20.56 12.90 11.78
C VAL A 198 -20.14 12.92 13.24
N ALA A 199 -18.99 12.35 13.56
CA ALA A 199 -18.41 12.47 14.88
C ALA A 199 -18.34 13.97 15.15
N GLU A 200 -19.12 14.45 16.09
CA GLU A 200 -19.03 15.81 16.61
C GLU A 200 -17.58 16.05 16.93
N ASN A 201 -17.08 17.14 16.39
CA ASN A 201 -15.69 17.56 16.47
C ASN A 201 -15.29 17.71 17.95
N PRO A 202 -14.41 16.85 18.54
CA PRO A 202 -14.05 16.95 19.95
C PRO A 202 -13.14 18.15 20.27
N LEU A 203 -13.07 19.15 19.39
CA LEU A 203 -12.23 20.35 19.51
C LEU A 203 -13.08 21.64 19.70
N GLN A 204 -14.33 21.54 20.16
CA GLN A 204 -15.15 22.71 20.47
C GLN A 204 -15.43 22.89 21.96
N ASP A 205 -14.62 22.31 22.85
CA ASP A 205 -14.57 22.70 24.27
C ASP A 205 -13.17 23.12 24.67
#